data_85aa54a9cd43791d2e4269658f59660e
#
_entry.id   85aa54a9cd43791d2e4269658f59660e
#
_cell.length_a   1.000
_cell.length_b   1.000
_cell.length_c   1.000
_cell.angle_alpha   90.00
_cell.angle_beta   90.00
_cell.angle_gamma   90.00
#
_symmetry.space_group_name_H-M   'P 1'
#
loop_
_entity.id
_entity.type
_entity.pdbx_description
1 polymer ?
#
loop_
_entity_poly.entity_id
_entity_poly.type
_entity_poly.pdbx_seq_one_letter_code
_entity_poly.pdbx_strand_id
1 'polypeptide(L)'
;MSTDAASLTKQMLLDPGFELTLRPMRYPQFYEMYRDAIRNSWTVEEINFQIDISDLHSKMTAADRHLIHRLVAFFATGDSIVSNNLVLNLYQHLNAPEARMYLSRQLYEEALHVQFYLTLLDNYLPDPTERFKAFAAVENIPSIRKKAEFCFKWIDSLQDLKRIETREQRRQFLLNQICFAACIEGLFFFAAFAYVYYFRSRGLLPGLASGTNWVFRDESCHMEFAFECVRTIRSEEPGLFDEAMQQQVYDMLEEAIECELAFAEDVLSGGVAGISMRDMRQYLQHCADQHFAKLGLPQRYHVRNPLPFMELQDVQELTNFFERRVSAYQVGVSGEVAFDHAF
;
A
#
# COMPACT_ATOMS: atom_id res chain seq x y z
N MET A 1 42.60 30.32 3.16
CA MET A 1 41.17 30.62 3.01
C MET A 1 40.40 29.46 3.61
N SER A 2 39.99 29.59 4.86
CA SER A 2 39.19 28.62 5.55
C SER A 2 37.73 28.79 5.03
N THR A 3 37.26 27.89 4.24
CA THR A 3 35.84 27.82 3.87
C THR A 3 35.10 27.26 5.07
N ASP A 4 34.29 28.11 5.68
CA ASP A 4 33.35 27.76 6.72
C ASP A 4 32.42 26.64 6.25
N ALA A 5 32.73 25.41 6.70
CA ALA A 5 31.86 24.25 6.54
C ALA A 5 30.66 24.26 7.53
N ALA A 6 30.35 25.40 8.14
CA ALA A 6 29.47 25.49 9.30
C ALA A 6 28.10 26.09 9.07
N SER A 7 27.60 26.15 7.82
CA SER A 7 26.20 26.61 7.59
C SER A 7 25.56 26.00 6.34
N LEU A 8 25.75 24.74 6.14
CA LEU A 8 24.73 23.97 5.40
C LEU A 8 23.53 23.83 6.35
N THR A 9 22.60 24.76 6.29
CA THR A 9 21.28 24.58 6.91
C THR A 9 20.80 23.20 6.52
N LYS A 10 20.63 22.32 7.51
CA LYS A 10 20.23 20.95 7.29
C LYS A 10 18.88 20.97 6.57
N GLN A 11 18.87 20.68 5.28
CA GLN A 11 17.68 20.69 4.43
C GLN A 11 16.72 19.60 4.93
N MET A 12 15.46 19.96 5.18
CA MET A 12 14.41 19.03 5.60
C MET A 12 13.84 18.26 4.40
N LEU A 13 13.14 17.16 4.65
CA LEU A 13 12.62 16.28 3.60
C LEU A 13 11.67 16.98 2.62
N LEU A 14 10.87 17.94 3.11
CA LEU A 14 9.91 18.72 2.31
C LEU A 14 10.45 20.09 1.86
N ASP A 15 11.70 20.40 2.10
CA ASP A 15 12.24 21.68 1.60
C ASP A 15 12.28 21.67 0.06
N PRO A 16 11.96 22.82 -0.59
CA PRO A 16 11.93 22.88 -2.04
C PRO A 16 13.30 22.59 -2.68
N GLY A 17 13.26 21.89 -3.80
CA GLY A 17 14.43 21.55 -4.60
C GLY A 17 14.77 20.06 -4.52
N PHE A 18 15.90 19.73 -5.16
CA PHE A 18 16.39 18.35 -5.21
C PHE A 18 17.82 18.31 -4.71
N GLU A 19 18.07 17.48 -3.71
CA GLU A 19 19.44 17.13 -3.34
C GLU A 19 20.03 16.21 -4.41
N LEU A 20 21.22 16.51 -4.87
CA LEU A 20 21.95 15.72 -5.85
C LEU A 20 23.09 14.92 -5.21
N THR A 21 23.43 15.23 -3.96
CA THR A 21 24.52 14.58 -3.23
C THR A 21 24.02 13.30 -2.58
N LEU A 22 24.48 12.17 -3.09
CA LEU A 22 24.09 10.85 -2.58
C LEU A 22 24.87 10.44 -1.32
N ARG A 23 25.99 11.06 -1.03
CA ARG A 23 26.81 10.75 0.15
C ARG A 23 27.41 12.01 0.77
N PRO A 24 27.38 12.10 2.12
CA PRO A 24 26.72 11.17 3.05
C PRO A 24 25.20 11.16 2.86
N MET A 25 24.55 9.99 3.00
CA MET A 25 23.09 9.87 2.92
C MET A 25 22.43 10.61 4.10
N ARG A 26 21.40 11.41 3.81
CA ARG A 26 20.61 12.08 4.86
C ARG A 26 19.59 11.15 5.52
N TYR A 27 19.01 10.28 4.73
CA TYR A 27 17.95 9.37 5.14
C TYR A 27 18.30 7.93 4.73
N PRO A 28 19.30 7.32 5.35
CA PRO A 28 19.76 5.98 5.00
C PRO A 28 18.66 4.90 5.12
N GLN A 29 17.66 5.13 6.00
CA GLN A 29 16.50 4.23 6.13
C GLN A 29 15.73 4.07 4.81
N PHE A 30 15.50 5.13 4.04
CA PHE A 30 14.81 5.03 2.74
C PHE A 30 15.63 4.23 1.71
N TYR A 31 16.94 4.36 1.76
CA TYR A 31 17.82 3.59 0.90
C TYR A 31 17.80 2.10 1.26
N GLU A 32 17.79 1.74 2.54
CA GLU A 32 17.67 0.34 2.95
C GLU A 32 16.29 -0.24 2.56
N MET A 33 15.21 0.52 2.71
CA MET A 33 13.88 0.11 2.22
C MET A 33 13.88 -0.14 0.72
N TYR A 34 14.53 0.74 -0.08
CA TYR A 34 14.71 0.52 -1.52
C TYR A 34 15.46 -0.79 -1.81
N ARG A 35 16.55 -1.08 -1.09
CA ARG A 35 17.31 -2.31 -1.27
C ARG A 35 16.50 -3.56 -0.94
N ASP A 36 15.67 -3.48 0.10
CA ASP A 36 14.79 -4.58 0.49
C ASP A 36 13.70 -4.82 -0.57
N ALA A 37 13.12 -3.76 -1.11
CA ALA A 37 12.15 -3.87 -2.20
C ALA A 37 12.76 -4.53 -3.46
N ILE A 38 14.01 -4.19 -3.84
CA ILE A 38 14.71 -4.85 -4.96
C ILE A 38 14.88 -6.36 -4.74
N ARG A 39 15.12 -6.81 -3.50
CA ARG A 39 15.26 -8.24 -3.18
C ARG A 39 13.96 -9.02 -3.30
N ASN A 40 12.83 -8.34 -3.24
CA ASN A 40 11.49 -8.91 -3.30
C ASN A 40 10.91 -8.98 -4.73
N SER A 41 11.73 -8.92 -5.77
CA SER A 41 11.27 -8.96 -7.16
C SER A 41 10.57 -10.27 -7.52
N TRP A 42 9.51 -10.18 -8.33
CA TRP A 42 8.71 -11.29 -8.85
C TRP A 42 8.18 -10.94 -10.24
N THR A 43 7.61 -11.91 -10.95
CA THR A 43 6.97 -11.72 -12.26
C THR A 43 5.63 -12.45 -12.34
N VAL A 44 4.71 -11.94 -13.18
CA VAL A 44 3.36 -12.53 -13.34
C VAL A 44 3.42 -13.91 -13.96
N GLU A 45 4.43 -14.20 -14.76
CA GLU A 45 4.65 -15.50 -15.43
C GLU A 45 4.94 -16.66 -14.45
N GLU A 46 5.29 -16.35 -13.19
CA GLU A 46 5.47 -17.34 -12.13
C GLU A 46 4.14 -17.88 -11.57
N ILE A 47 2.99 -17.29 -11.96
CA ILE A 47 1.66 -17.64 -11.44
C ILE A 47 0.92 -18.56 -12.40
N ASN A 48 0.37 -19.67 -11.88
CA ASN A 48 -0.44 -20.60 -12.66
C ASN A 48 -1.93 -20.45 -12.31
N PHE A 49 -2.75 -20.03 -13.28
CA PHE A 49 -4.19 -19.81 -13.15
C PHE A 49 -5.06 -21.00 -13.58
N GLN A 50 -4.51 -22.14 -14.00
CA GLN A 50 -5.30 -23.25 -14.55
C GLN A 50 -6.32 -23.84 -13.56
N ILE A 51 -5.94 -23.93 -12.28
CA ILE A 51 -6.84 -24.40 -11.22
C ILE A 51 -7.94 -23.37 -10.98
N ASP A 52 -7.60 -22.08 -10.99
CA ASP A 52 -8.55 -20.98 -10.78
C ASP A 52 -9.66 -20.97 -11.84
N ILE A 53 -9.31 -21.17 -13.10
CA ILE A 53 -10.28 -21.27 -14.20
C ILE A 53 -11.24 -22.46 -13.94
N SER A 54 -10.73 -23.60 -13.51
CA SER A 54 -11.55 -24.76 -13.15
C SER A 54 -12.47 -24.46 -11.96
N ASP A 55 -11.96 -23.78 -10.92
CA ASP A 55 -12.74 -23.42 -9.75
C ASP A 55 -13.90 -22.48 -10.09
N LEU A 56 -13.62 -21.44 -10.90
CA LEU A 56 -14.61 -20.47 -11.38
C LEU A 56 -15.78 -21.15 -12.11
N HIS A 57 -15.48 -22.17 -12.94
CA HIS A 57 -16.50 -22.86 -13.73
C HIS A 57 -17.27 -23.91 -12.94
N SER A 58 -16.65 -24.64 -12.04
CA SER A 58 -17.22 -25.88 -11.48
C SER A 58 -17.53 -25.84 -9.98
N LYS A 59 -16.86 -24.96 -9.19
CA LYS A 59 -16.97 -25.01 -7.72
C LYS A 59 -17.59 -23.75 -7.10
N MET A 60 -17.54 -22.61 -7.80
CA MET A 60 -17.99 -21.34 -7.25
C MET A 60 -19.48 -21.12 -7.46
N THR A 61 -20.17 -20.60 -6.45
CA THR A 61 -21.57 -20.17 -6.53
C THR A 61 -21.71 -18.88 -7.35
N ALA A 62 -22.94 -18.48 -7.67
CA ALA A 62 -23.19 -17.19 -8.33
C ALA A 62 -22.74 -16.01 -7.44
N ALA A 63 -22.90 -16.11 -6.10
CA ALA A 63 -22.44 -15.11 -5.15
C ALA A 63 -20.91 -15.02 -5.11
N ASP A 64 -20.21 -16.17 -5.10
CA ASP A 64 -18.74 -16.20 -5.16
C ASP A 64 -18.22 -15.54 -6.45
N ARG A 65 -18.84 -15.83 -7.59
CA ARG A 65 -18.47 -15.22 -8.89
C ARG A 65 -18.74 -13.71 -8.92
N HIS A 66 -19.86 -13.25 -8.33
CA HIS A 66 -20.14 -11.83 -8.21
C HIS A 66 -19.05 -11.11 -7.40
N LEU A 67 -18.69 -11.66 -6.23
CA LEU A 67 -17.65 -11.13 -5.39
C LEU A 67 -16.32 -11.03 -6.15
N ILE A 68 -15.87 -12.13 -6.81
CA ILE A 68 -14.58 -12.12 -7.49
C ILE A 68 -14.56 -11.16 -8.70
N HIS A 69 -15.65 -11.02 -9.44
CA HIS A 69 -15.74 -10.07 -10.54
C HIS A 69 -15.62 -8.62 -10.05
N ARG A 70 -16.28 -8.28 -8.92
CA ARG A 70 -16.16 -6.96 -8.29
C ARG A 70 -14.74 -6.69 -7.78
N LEU A 71 -14.13 -7.70 -7.19
CA LEU A 71 -12.79 -7.63 -6.64
C LEU A 71 -11.74 -7.38 -7.72
N VAL A 72 -11.75 -8.14 -8.80
CA VAL A 72 -10.82 -7.98 -9.92
C VAL A 72 -11.02 -6.64 -10.63
N ALA A 73 -12.28 -6.19 -10.77
CA ALA A 73 -12.59 -4.86 -11.30
C ALA A 73 -12.06 -3.73 -10.42
N PHE A 74 -12.12 -3.88 -9.10
CA PHE A 74 -11.53 -2.92 -8.16
C PHE A 74 -9.99 -2.88 -8.28
N PHE A 75 -9.32 -4.02 -8.25
CA PHE A 75 -7.88 -4.12 -8.38
C PHE A 75 -7.37 -3.47 -9.68
N ALA A 76 -8.00 -3.76 -10.82
CA ALA A 76 -7.60 -3.20 -12.11
C ALA A 76 -7.64 -1.66 -12.16
N THR A 77 -8.39 -1.04 -11.24
CA THR A 77 -8.54 0.43 -11.17
C THR A 77 -7.68 1.05 -10.08
N GLY A 78 -7.56 0.37 -8.93
CA GLY A 78 -6.94 0.91 -7.70
C GLY A 78 -5.49 1.31 -7.90
N ASP A 79 -4.65 0.40 -8.37
CA ASP A 79 -3.20 0.62 -8.54
C ASP A 79 -2.89 1.71 -9.57
N SER A 80 -3.75 1.86 -10.60
CA SER A 80 -3.60 2.97 -11.54
C SER A 80 -3.80 4.34 -10.87
N ILE A 81 -4.70 4.43 -9.89
CA ILE A 81 -4.92 5.66 -9.11
C ILE A 81 -3.71 5.92 -8.20
N VAL A 82 -3.19 4.90 -7.51
CA VAL A 82 -2.00 5.00 -6.66
C VAL A 82 -0.79 5.45 -7.47
N SER A 83 -0.52 4.83 -8.62
CA SER A 83 0.58 5.19 -9.52
C SER A 83 0.55 6.67 -9.93
N ASN A 84 -0.64 7.21 -10.24
CA ASN A 84 -0.78 8.63 -10.57
C ASN A 84 -0.40 9.53 -9.38
N ASN A 85 -0.82 9.18 -8.15
CA ASN A 85 -0.43 9.96 -6.97
C ASN A 85 1.08 9.95 -6.72
N LEU A 86 1.74 8.80 -6.89
CA LEU A 86 3.19 8.67 -6.72
C LEU A 86 3.94 9.65 -7.65
N VAL A 87 3.55 9.72 -8.92
CA VAL A 87 4.21 10.57 -9.90
C VAL A 87 3.86 12.03 -9.72
N LEU A 88 2.57 12.35 -9.61
CA LEU A 88 2.10 13.73 -9.63
C LEU A 88 2.34 14.46 -8.31
N ASN A 89 2.27 13.78 -7.19
CA ASN A 89 2.22 14.41 -5.88
C ASN A 89 3.42 14.10 -4.98
N LEU A 90 3.99 12.90 -5.02
CA LEU A 90 5.01 12.51 -4.05
C LEU A 90 6.43 12.71 -4.56
N TYR A 91 6.74 12.17 -5.73
CA TYR A 91 8.10 12.17 -6.26
C TYR A 91 8.71 13.57 -6.41
N GLN A 92 7.90 14.55 -6.84
CA GLN A 92 8.37 15.92 -7.04
C GLN A 92 8.59 16.71 -5.75
N HIS A 93 7.95 16.31 -4.64
CA HIS A 93 7.98 17.06 -3.39
C HIS A 93 8.95 16.52 -2.35
N LEU A 94 9.40 15.27 -2.47
CA LEU A 94 10.46 14.72 -1.62
C LEU A 94 11.83 15.08 -2.19
N ASN A 95 12.62 15.87 -1.47
CA ASN A 95 13.90 16.33 -1.99
C ASN A 95 15.04 15.31 -1.84
N ALA A 96 14.86 14.26 -1.03
CA ALA A 96 15.88 13.25 -0.74
C ALA A 96 16.02 12.24 -1.89
N PRO A 97 17.24 12.03 -2.44
CA PRO A 97 17.47 11.04 -3.48
C PRO A 97 17.09 9.63 -3.05
N GLU A 98 17.34 9.26 -1.78
CA GLU A 98 17.04 7.96 -1.21
C GLU A 98 15.54 7.65 -1.22
N ALA A 99 14.71 8.64 -0.87
CA ALA A 99 13.26 8.51 -0.91
C ALA A 99 12.75 8.37 -2.35
N ARG A 100 13.32 9.12 -3.30
CA ARG A 100 12.95 9.03 -4.72
C ARG A 100 13.37 7.71 -5.36
N MET A 101 14.49 7.11 -4.93
CA MET A 101 14.86 5.75 -5.35
C MET A 101 13.79 4.74 -4.95
N TYR A 102 13.29 4.83 -3.71
CA TYR A 102 12.19 3.97 -3.26
C TYR A 102 10.92 4.20 -4.08
N LEU A 103 10.48 5.45 -4.26
CA LEU A 103 9.29 5.77 -5.06
C LEU A 103 9.40 5.29 -6.51
N SER A 104 10.59 5.32 -7.11
CA SER A 104 10.81 4.76 -8.45
C SER A 104 10.62 3.24 -8.48
N ARG A 105 11.01 2.55 -7.41
CA ARG A 105 10.77 1.11 -7.26
C ARG A 105 9.30 0.82 -7.00
N GLN A 106 8.64 1.56 -6.11
CA GLN A 106 7.21 1.44 -5.86
C GLN A 106 6.41 1.61 -7.16
N LEU A 107 6.71 2.64 -7.96
CA LEU A 107 6.03 2.86 -9.25
C LEU A 107 6.18 1.66 -10.22
N TYR A 108 7.33 0.99 -10.21
CA TYR A 108 7.51 -0.25 -10.96
C TYR A 108 6.63 -1.38 -10.41
N GLU A 109 6.53 -1.52 -9.09
CA GLU A 109 5.70 -2.53 -8.43
C GLU A 109 4.21 -2.31 -8.74
N GLU A 110 3.73 -1.06 -8.71
CA GLU A 110 2.36 -0.72 -9.12
C GLU A 110 2.06 -1.13 -10.57
N ALA A 111 3.02 -0.91 -11.48
CA ALA A 111 2.87 -1.35 -12.87
C ALA A 111 2.84 -2.89 -12.99
N LEU A 112 3.59 -3.60 -12.16
CA LEU A 112 3.58 -5.05 -12.08
C LEU A 112 2.25 -5.58 -11.51
N HIS A 113 1.69 -4.92 -10.49
CA HIS A 113 0.37 -5.22 -9.94
C HIS A 113 -0.71 -5.04 -11.01
N VAL A 114 -0.70 -3.93 -11.75
CA VAL A 114 -1.62 -3.73 -12.89
C VAL A 114 -1.48 -4.86 -13.91
N GLN A 115 -0.27 -5.28 -14.29
CA GLN A 115 -0.06 -6.41 -15.19
C GLN A 115 -0.68 -7.71 -14.63
N PHE A 116 -0.52 -7.97 -13.34
CA PHE A 116 -1.13 -9.12 -12.68
C PHE A 116 -2.66 -9.09 -12.78
N TYR A 117 -3.30 -7.94 -12.50
CA TYR A 117 -4.76 -7.81 -12.58
C TYR A 117 -5.31 -7.85 -14.01
N LEU A 118 -4.56 -7.33 -14.98
CA LEU A 118 -4.90 -7.52 -16.40
C LEU A 118 -4.89 -8.99 -16.79
N THR A 119 -3.89 -9.74 -16.31
CA THR A 119 -3.78 -11.18 -16.53
C THR A 119 -4.93 -11.94 -15.87
N LEU A 120 -5.35 -11.53 -14.66
CA LEU A 120 -6.56 -12.06 -14.01
C LEU A 120 -7.82 -11.80 -14.84
N LEU A 121 -8.03 -10.58 -15.34
CA LEU A 121 -9.19 -10.24 -16.17
C LEU A 121 -9.23 -11.09 -17.44
N ASP A 122 -8.11 -11.28 -18.11
CA ASP A 122 -8.02 -12.09 -19.32
C ASP A 122 -8.34 -13.58 -19.06
N ASN A 123 -7.95 -14.12 -17.91
CA ASN A 123 -8.20 -15.50 -17.55
C ASN A 123 -9.60 -15.73 -16.94
N TYR A 124 -10.12 -14.80 -16.16
CA TYR A 124 -11.35 -14.95 -15.39
C TYR A 124 -12.59 -14.49 -16.13
N LEU A 125 -12.45 -13.52 -17.05
CA LEU A 125 -13.53 -12.97 -17.86
C LEU A 125 -13.27 -13.22 -19.36
N PRO A 126 -13.57 -14.42 -19.88
CA PRO A 126 -13.32 -14.74 -21.28
C PRO A 126 -14.18 -13.92 -22.25
N ASP A 127 -15.35 -13.42 -21.83
CA ASP A 127 -16.21 -12.55 -22.63
C ASP A 127 -15.61 -11.13 -22.72
N PRO A 128 -15.29 -10.64 -23.94
CA PRO A 128 -14.75 -9.29 -24.13
C PRO A 128 -15.66 -8.16 -23.60
N THR A 129 -16.99 -8.38 -23.63
CA THR A 129 -17.96 -7.40 -23.12
C THR A 129 -17.88 -7.26 -21.60
N GLU A 130 -17.76 -8.38 -20.90
CA GLU A 130 -17.61 -8.39 -19.44
C GLU A 130 -16.26 -7.79 -19.02
N ARG A 131 -15.17 -8.07 -19.74
CA ARG A 131 -13.87 -7.42 -19.53
C ARG A 131 -13.95 -5.91 -19.71
N PHE A 132 -14.58 -5.44 -20.78
CA PHE A 132 -14.76 -4.01 -21.00
C PHE A 132 -15.53 -3.34 -19.86
N LYS A 133 -16.59 -3.97 -19.35
CA LYS A 133 -17.33 -3.48 -18.18
C LYS A 133 -16.47 -3.43 -16.92
N ALA A 134 -15.58 -4.40 -16.71
CA ALA A 134 -14.66 -4.41 -15.60
C ALA A 134 -13.63 -3.27 -15.71
N PHE A 135 -13.08 -3.00 -16.88
CA PHE A 135 -12.19 -1.83 -17.10
C PHE A 135 -12.88 -0.49 -16.89
N ALA A 136 -14.19 -0.41 -17.20
CA ALA A 136 -15.00 0.78 -16.94
C ALA A 136 -15.68 0.74 -15.55
N ALA A 137 -15.10 0.04 -14.57
CA ALA A 137 -15.73 -0.20 -13.28
C ALA A 137 -16.07 1.08 -12.51
N VAL A 138 -15.20 2.12 -12.58
CA VAL A 138 -15.47 3.42 -11.95
C VAL A 138 -16.74 4.08 -12.51
N GLU A 139 -17.03 3.89 -13.80
CA GLU A 139 -18.21 4.45 -14.43
C GLU A 139 -19.47 3.62 -14.15
N ASN A 140 -19.31 2.29 -14.07
CA ASN A 140 -20.43 1.34 -14.08
C ASN A 140 -20.79 0.77 -12.69
N ILE A 141 -19.90 0.83 -11.72
CA ILE A 141 -20.06 0.24 -10.39
C ILE A 141 -20.05 1.33 -9.32
N PRO A 142 -21.21 1.70 -8.73
CA PRO A 142 -21.31 2.82 -7.78
C PRO A 142 -20.40 2.67 -6.56
N SER A 143 -20.21 1.46 -6.03
CA SER A 143 -19.34 1.19 -4.89
C SER A 143 -17.87 1.43 -5.20
N ILE A 144 -17.40 1.07 -6.40
CA ILE A 144 -16.03 1.36 -6.88
C ILE A 144 -15.87 2.85 -7.20
N ARG A 145 -16.87 3.48 -7.80
CA ARG A 145 -16.87 4.93 -8.04
C ARG A 145 -16.67 5.70 -6.74
N LYS A 146 -17.40 5.36 -5.68
CA LYS A 146 -17.27 6.01 -4.37
C LYS A 146 -15.85 5.92 -3.81
N LYS A 147 -15.17 4.77 -3.97
CA LYS A 147 -13.76 4.61 -3.58
C LYS A 147 -12.85 5.49 -4.44
N ALA A 148 -13.06 5.54 -5.75
CA ALA A 148 -12.28 6.39 -6.65
C ALA A 148 -12.46 7.89 -6.35
N GLU A 149 -13.68 8.35 -6.08
CA GLU A 149 -13.99 9.73 -5.68
C GLU A 149 -13.26 10.10 -4.38
N PHE A 150 -13.23 9.19 -3.39
CA PHE A 150 -12.43 9.36 -2.17
C PHE A 150 -10.94 9.52 -2.50
N CYS A 151 -10.38 8.67 -3.37
CA CYS A 151 -8.98 8.76 -3.78
C CYS A 151 -8.69 10.09 -4.49
N PHE A 152 -9.50 10.48 -5.49
CA PHE A 152 -9.31 11.72 -6.25
C PHE A 152 -9.39 12.97 -5.37
N LYS A 153 -10.27 13.02 -4.39
CA LYS A 153 -10.34 14.10 -3.40
C LYS A 153 -8.96 14.41 -2.78
N TRP A 154 -8.16 13.39 -2.53
CA TRP A 154 -6.85 13.54 -1.90
C TRP A 154 -5.70 13.72 -2.90
N ILE A 155 -5.81 13.15 -4.13
CA ILE A 155 -4.87 13.40 -5.22
C ILE A 155 -4.97 14.86 -5.64
N ASP A 156 -6.16 15.34 -5.95
CA ASP A 156 -6.41 16.69 -6.45
C ASP A 156 -5.99 17.77 -5.44
N SER A 157 -5.97 17.43 -4.17
CA SER A 157 -5.52 18.33 -3.10
C SER A 157 -4.08 18.86 -3.26
N LEU A 158 -3.23 18.17 -4.03
CA LEU A 158 -1.83 18.54 -4.27
C LEU A 158 -1.53 18.84 -5.74
N GLN A 159 -2.42 18.51 -6.66
CA GLN A 159 -2.15 18.45 -8.10
C GLN A 159 -1.63 19.78 -8.69
N ASP A 160 -2.10 20.92 -8.17
CA ASP A 160 -1.71 22.25 -8.64
C ASP A 160 -0.49 22.83 -7.92
N LEU A 161 0.07 22.12 -6.96
CA LEU A 161 1.18 22.58 -6.16
C LEU A 161 2.51 22.28 -6.84
N LYS A 162 3.12 23.30 -7.45
CA LYS A 162 4.49 23.17 -8.01
C LYS A 162 5.56 23.05 -6.93
N ARG A 163 5.33 23.62 -5.75
CA ARG A 163 6.22 23.61 -4.60
C ARG A 163 5.43 23.58 -3.30
N ILE A 164 5.99 22.92 -2.30
CA ILE A 164 5.47 22.91 -0.94
C ILE A 164 6.30 23.88 -0.11
N GLU A 165 5.81 25.10 0.06
CA GLU A 165 6.54 26.20 0.73
C GLU A 165 5.87 26.64 2.03
N THR A 166 4.54 26.57 2.10
CA THR A 166 3.78 27.02 3.26
C THR A 166 3.48 25.87 4.22
N ARG A 167 3.26 26.21 5.49
CA ARG A 167 2.85 25.26 6.52
C ARG A 167 1.58 24.48 6.08
N GLU A 168 0.61 25.17 5.50
CA GLU A 168 -0.65 24.54 5.06
C GLU A 168 -0.42 23.51 3.95
N GLN A 169 0.43 23.84 2.97
CA GLN A 169 0.81 22.91 1.90
C GLN A 169 1.54 21.68 2.45
N ARG A 170 2.43 21.85 3.45
CA ARG A 170 3.12 20.73 4.13
C ARG A 170 2.14 19.84 4.90
N ARG A 171 1.14 20.44 5.56
CA ARG A 171 0.05 19.70 6.21
C ARG A 171 -0.75 18.91 5.19
N GLN A 172 -1.10 19.53 4.06
CA GLN A 172 -1.83 18.86 2.99
C GLN A 172 -1.05 17.68 2.40
N PHE A 173 0.27 17.83 2.23
CA PHE A 173 1.14 16.74 1.82
C PHE A 173 1.12 15.57 2.82
N LEU A 174 1.21 15.85 4.12
CA LEU A 174 1.10 14.82 5.17
C LEU A 174 -0.24 14.10 5.13
N LEU A 175 -1.35 14.82 4.96
CA LEU A 175 -2.69 14.22 4.84
C LEU A 175 -2.80 13.34 3.59
N ASN A 176 -2.23 13.76 2.46
CA ASN A 176 -2.15 12.94 1.26
C ASN A 176 -1.37 11.64 1.51
N GLN A 177 -0.18 11.73 2.12
CA GLN A 177 0.62 10.55 2.47
C GLN A 177 -0.12 9.59 3.40
N ILE A 178 -0.78 10.11 4.42
CA ILE A 178 -1.55 9.30 5.38
C ILE A 178 -2.76 8.67 4.69
N CYS A 179 -3.46 9.42 3.83
CA CYS A 179 -4.59 8.89 3.06
C CYS A 179 -4.18 7.67 2.23
N PHE A 180 -3.10 7.80 1.46
CA PHE A 180 -2.65 6.71 0.60
C PHE A 180 -2.15 5.52 1.40
N ALA A 181 -1.31 5.72 2.42
CA ALA A 181 -0.80 4.63 3.24
C ALA A 181 -1.90 3.95 4.09
N ALA A 182 -2.70 4.73 4.81
CA ALA A 182 -3.63 4.17 5.78
C ALA A 182 -5.01 3.86 5.20
N CYS A 183 -5.51 4.63 4.21
CA CYS A 183 -6.85 4.42 3.68
C CYS A 183 -6.84 3.60 2.40
N ILE A 184 -5.99 3.92 1.42
CA ILE A 184 -6.02 3.26 0.13
C ILE A 184 -5.27 1.93 0.21
N GLU A 185 -3.97 1.95 0.48
CA GLU A 185 -3.17 0.73 0.60
C GLU A 185 -3.53 -0.07 1.87
N GLY A 186 -3.74 0.61 3.00
CA GLY A 186 -3.97 -0.02 4.31
C GLY A 186 -5.40 -0.45 4.63
N LEU A 187 -6.44 0.12 4.01
CA LEU A 187 -7.84 -0.30 4.23
C LEU A 187 -8.44 -0.90 2.96
N PHE A 188 -8.41 -0.20 1.82
CA PHE A 188 -9.10 -0.67 0.63
C PHE A 188 -8.46 -1.93 0.03
N PHE A 189 -7.13 -1.96 -0.08
CA PHE A 189 -6.44 -3.15 -0.57
C PHE A 189 -6.46 -4.28 0.45
N PHE A 190 -6.28 -4.00 1.74
CA PHE A 190 -6.33 -5.01 2.79
C PHE A 190 -7.71 -5.66 2.91
N ALA A 191 -8.79 -4.90 2.75
CA ALA A 191 -10.13 -5.48 2.65
C ALA A 191 -10.29 -6.37 1.41
N ALA A 192 -9.74 -5.95 0.27
CA ALA A 192 -9.75 -6.73 -0.96
C ALA A 192 -8.93 -8.03 -0.79
N PHE A 193 -7.77 -7.97 -0.16
CA PHE A 193 -6.98 -9.16 0.17
C PHE A 193 -7.71 -10.12 1.12
N ALA A 194 -8.49 -9.60 2.07
CA ALA A 194 -9.30 -10.45 2.95
C ALA A 194 -10.27 -11.33 2.16
N TYR A 195 -10.88 -10.82 1.08
CA TYR A 195 -11.74 -11.64 0.21
C TYR A 195 -10.94 -12.68 -0.58
N VAL A 196 -9.73 -12.37 -1.03
CA VAL A 196 -8.86 -13.36 -1.68
C VAL A 196 -8.50 -14.49 -0.72
N TYR A 197 -8.07 -14.15 0.49
CA TYR A 197 -7.71 -15.15 1.50
C TYR A 197 -8.91 -15.92 2.04
N TYR A 198 -10.10 -15.33 2.02
CA TYR A 198 -11.34 -16.05 2.23
C TYR A 198 -11.52 -17.18 1.21
N PHE A 199 -11.33 -16.93 -0.09
CA PHE A 199 -11.38 -18.00 -1.10
C PHE A 199 -10.28 -19.04 -0.88
N ARG A 200 -9.07 -18.62 -0.58
CA ARG A 200 -7.96 -19.52 -0.25
C ARG A 200 -8.29 -20.43 0.94
N SER A 201 -8.92 -19.90 1.99
CA SER A 201 -9.32 -20.70 3.17
C SER A 201 -10.33 -21.79 2.85
N ARG A 202 -11.07 -21.63 1.76
CA ARG A 202 -12.00 -22.64 1.19
C ARG A 202 -11.34 -23.59 0.17
N GLY A 203 -10.03 -23.46 -0.04
CA GLY A 203 -9.29 -24.24 -1.04
C GLY A 203 -9.61 -23.83 -2.50
N LEU A 204 -9.99 -22.58 -2.74
CA LEU A 204 -10.32 -21.99 -4.03
C LEU A 204 -9.30 -20.96 -4.48
N LEU A 205 -9.18 -20.78 -5.81
CA LEU A 205 -8.38 -19.74 -6.47
C LEU A 205 -6.91 -19.66 -5.99
N PRO A 206 -6.16 -20.78 -6.03
CA PRO A 206 -4.78 -20.80 -5.55
C PRO A 206 -3.84 -19.89 -6.35
N GLY A 207 -4.07 -19.67 -7.65
CA GLY A 207 -3.29 -18.76 -8.48
C GLY A 207 -3.48 -17.30 -8.05
N LEU A 208 -4.74 -16.87 -7.88
CA LEU A 208 -5.06 -15.55 -7.34
C LEU A 208 -4.40 -15.34 -5.97
N ALA A 209 -4.54 -16.29 -5.05
CA ALA A 209 -3.96 -16.20 -3.72
C ALA A 209 -2.42 -16.15 -3.76
N SER A 210 -1.78 -16.88 -4.67
CA SER A 210 -0.33 -16.88 -4.84
C SER A 210 0.20 -15.51 -5.28
N GLY A 211 -0.40 -14.93 -6.32
CA GLY A 211 -0.03 -13.58 -6.77
C GLY A 211 -0.33 -12.52 -5.72
N THR A 212 -1.50 -12.61 -5.08
CA THR A 212 -1.88 -11.69 -4.01
C THR A 212 -0.91 -11.73 -2.82
N ASN A 213 -0.25 -12.85 -2.51
CA ASN A 213 0.79 -12.88 -1.46
C ASN A 213 1.96 -11.94 -1.78
N TRP A 214 2.35 -11.82 -3.05
CA TRP A 214 3.42 -10.90 -3.45
C TRP A 214 2.96 -9.46 -3.45
N VAL A 215 1.77 -9.20 -3.98
CA VAL A 215 1.16 -7.86 -3.91
C VAL A 215 0.99 -7.41 -2.45
N PHE A 216 0.42 -8.24 -1.58
CA PHE A 216 0.26 -7.95 -0.15
C PHE A 216 1.59 -7.58 0.53
N ARG A 217 2.67 -8.30 0.22
CA ARG A 217 4.00 -7.98 0.72
C ARG A 217 4.49 -6.62 0.21
N ASP A 218 4.31 -6.35 -1.08
CA ASP A 218 4.74 -5.10 -1.70
C ASP A 218 3.95 -3.93 -1.12
N GLU A 219 2.61 -4.03 -0.99
CA GLU A 219 1.75 -3.01 -0.36
C GLU A 219 2.10 -2.75 1.10
N SER A 220 2.46 -3.81 1.85
CA SER A 220 2.93 -3.65 3.22
C SER A 220 4.24 -2.85 3.29
N CYS A 221 5.14 -3.01 2.31
CA CYS A 221 6.36 -2.22 2.18
C CYS A 221 6.06 -0.76 1.76
N HIS A 222 5.09 -0.55 0.86
CA HIS A 222 4.64 0.78 0.43
C HIS A 222 4.08 1.59 1.61
N MET A 223 3.17 0.98 2.38
CA MET A 223 2.65 1.57 3.61
C MET A 223 3.76 1.94 4.59
N GLU A 224 4.69 1.02 4.85
CA GLU A 224 5.77 1.28 5.82
C GLU A 224 6.68 2.41 5.37
N PHE A 225 6.98 2.52 4.07
CA PHE A 225 7.72 3.67 3.52
C PHE A 225 6.95 4.99 3.72
N ALA A 226 5.65 5.01 3.42
CA ALA A 226 4.85 6.21 3.60
C ALA A 226 4.75 6.61 5.08
N PHE A 227 4.57 5.66 6.01
CA PHE A 227 4.60 5.94 7.45
C PHE A 227 5.98 6.42 7.92
N GLU A 228 7.08 5.92 7.34
CA GLU A 228 8.43 6.40 7.65
C GLU A 228 8.64 7.84 7.14
N CYS A 229 8.10 8.20 5.96
CA CYS A 229 8.07 9.58 5.50
C CYS A 229 7.32 10.49 6.49
N VAL A 230 6.13 10.06 6.94
CA VAL A 230 5.34 10.81 7.94
C VAL A 230 6.11 10.97 9.25
N ARG A 231 6.75 9.91 9.77
CA ARG A 231 7.58 9.97 10.98
C ARG A 231 8.74 10.94 10.83
N THR A 232 9.44 10.89 9.69
CA THR A 232 10.56 11.77 9.36
C THR A 232 10.10 13.22 9.34
N ILE A 233 9.05 13.56 8.61
CA ILE A 233 8.52 14.93 8.51
C ILE A 233 8.08 15.43 9.89
N ARG A 234 7.37 14.62 10.68
CA ARG A 234 6.97 14.99 12.05
C ARG A 234 8.15 15.22 12.99
N SER A 235 9.24 14.48 12.81
CA SER A 235 10.47 14.67 13.56
C SER A 235 11.17 15.98 13.21
N GLU A 236 11.13 16.35 11.93
CA GLU A 236 11.73 17.60 11.44
C GLU A 236 10.85 18.83 11.73
N GLU A 237 9.55 18.68 11.66
CA GLU A 237 8.54 19.73 11.83
C GLU A 237 7.42 19.31 12.80
N PRO A 238 7.69 19.18 14.12
CA PRO A 238 6.70 18.65 15.08
C PRO A 238 5.39 19.44 15.14
N GLY A 239 5.42 20.73 14.83
CA GLY A 239 4.25 21.60 14.84
C GLY A 239 3.25 21.36 13.71
N LEU A 240 3.59 20.54 12.69
CA LEU A 240 2.66 20.23 11.60
C LEU A 240 1.54 19.31 12.04
N PHE A 241 1.82 18.36 12.94
CA PHE A 241 0.89 17.31 13.37
C PHE A 241 0.21 17.67 14.70
N ASP A 242 -0.54 18.77 14.68
CA ASP A 242 -1.29 19.27 15.82
C ASP A 242 -2.63 18.53 16.04
N GLU A 243 -3.36 18.85 17.13
CA GLU A 243 -4.63 18.21 17.46
C GLU A 243 -5.67 18.31 16.32
N ALA A 244 -5.72 19.45 15.62
CA ALA A 244 -6.65 19.62 14.50
C ALA A 244 -6.32 18.67 13.34
N MET A 245 -5.05 18.44 13.05
CA MET A 245 -4.62 17.48 12.04
C MET A 245 -4.88 16.03 12.49
N GLN A 246 -4.67 15.72 13.78
CA GLN A 246 -4.98 14.41 14.32
C GLN A 246 -6.48 14.08 14.16
N GLN A 247 -7.35 15.07 14.42
CA GLN A 247 -8.78 14.91 14.21
C GLN A 247 -9.12 14.68 12.72
N GLN A 248 -8.47 15.41 11.80
CA GLN A 248 -8.66 15.19 10.36
C GLN A 248 -8.25 13.76 9.93
N VAL A 249 -7.20 13.19 10.54
CA VAL A 249 -6.78 11.80 10.28
C VAL A 249 -7.83 10.81 10.77
N TYR A 250 -8.43 11.02 11.96
CA TYR A 250 -9.52 10.18 12.44
C TYR A 250 -10.75 10.24 11.51
N ASP A 251 -11.15 11.43 11.10
CA ASP A 251 -12.31 11.64 10.21
C ASP A 251 -12.06 11.00 8.83
N MET A 252 -10.84 11.10 8.32
CA MET A 252 -10.43 10.49 7.06
C MET A 252 -10.52 8.96 7.08
N LEU A 253 -10.00 8.30 8.14
CA LEU A 253 -10.09 6.85 8.24
C LEU A 253 -11.54 6.38 8.45
N GLU A 254 -12.34 7.15 9.18
CA GLU A 254 -13.77 6.85 9.34
C GLU A 254 -14.52 6.95 7.99
N GLU A 255 -14.27 7.99 7.19
CA GLU A 255 -14.79 8.11 5.82
C GLU A 255 -14.34 6.94 4.93
N ALA A 256 -13.07 6.52 5.02
CA ALA A 256 -12.55 5.37 4.28
C ALA A 256 -13.24 4.06 4.68
N ILE A 257 -13.47 3.83 5.97
CA ILE A 257 -14.21 2.66 6.47
C ILE A 257 -15.62 2.64 5.86
N GLU A 258 -16.35 3.76 5.86
CA GLU A 258 -17.71 3.82 5.30
C GLU A 258 -17.72 3.68 3.76
N CYS A 259 -16.66 4.11 3.07
CA CYS A 259 -16.48 3.82 1.63
C CYS A 259 -16.30 2.33 1.39
N GLU A 260 -15.45 1.68 2.18
CA GLU A 260 -15.19 0.24 2.06
C GLU A 260 -16.41 -0.60 2.43
N LEU A 261 -17.18 -0.19 3.44
CA LEU A 261 -18.41 -0.88 3.81
C LEU A 261 -19.48 -0.81 2.72
N ALA A 262 -19.56 0.29 1.97
CA ALA A 262 -20.44 0.36 0.79
C ALA A 262 -20.00 -0.64 -0.31
N PHE A 263 -18.70 -0.85 -0.48
CA PHE A 263 -18.18 -1.91 -1.38
C PHE A 263 -18.46 -3.30 -0.83
N ALA A 264 -18.25 -3.53 0.48
CA ALA A 264 -18.57 -4.79 1.14
C ALA A 264 -20.05 -5.17 0.98
N GLU A 265 -20.98 -4.20 1.10
CA GLU A 265 -22.42 -4.42 0.88
C GLU A 265 -22.72 -4.89 -0.55
N ASP A 266 -22.08 -4.29 -1.56
CA ASP A 266 -22.21 -4.71 -2.97
C ASP A 266 -21.68 -6.14 -3.15
N VAL A 267 -20.46 -6.44 -2.74
CA VAL A 267 -19.82 -7.74 -3.00
C VAL A 267 -20.40 -8.89 -2.20
N LEU A 268 -21.01 -8.62 -1.04
CA LEU A 268 -21.66 -9.62 -0.18
C LEU A 268 -23.17 -9.71 -0.41
N SER A 269 -23.76 -8.92 -1.30
CA SER A 269 -25.22 -8.85 -1.56
C SER A 269 -25.84 -10.18 -1.95
N GLY A 270 -25.06 -11.09 -2.56
CA GLY A 270 -25.50 -12.42 -2.96
C GLY A 270 -25.56 -13.46 -1.84
N GLY A 271 -25.21 -13.11 -0.61
CA GLY A 271 -25.17 -14.05 0.53
C GLY A 271 -23.95 -14.97 0.49
N VAL A 272 -22.77 -14.42 0.61
CA VAL A 272 -21.50 -15.18 0.67
C VAL A 272 -21.39 -15.86 2.04
N ALA A 273 -21.27 -17.20 2.06
CA ALA A 273 -21.24 -17.97 3.30
C ALA A 273 -19.87 -17.84 4.00
N GLY A 274 -19.85 -17.53 5.29
CA GLY A 274 -18.62 -17.56 6.12
C GLY A 274 -17.87 -16.23 6.21
N ILE A 275 -18.39 -15.15 5.61
CA ILE A 275 -17.94 -13.79 5.79
C ILE A 275 -19.16 -12.85 5.81
N SER A 276 -19.23 -11.93 6.73
CA SER A 276 -20.37 -11.06 6.92
C SER A 276 -19.98 -9.58 6.93
N MET A 277 -20.98 -8.70 6.73
CA MET A 277 -20.80 -7.25 6.89
C MET A 277 -20.24 -6.87 8.27
N ARG A 278 -20.65 -7.61 9.31
CA ARG A 278 -20.14 -7.40 10.69
C ARG A 278 -18.65 -7.72 10.76
N ASP A 279 -18.23 -8.84 10.16
CA ASP A 279 -16.82 -9.25 10.15
C ASP A 279 -15.98 -8.23 9.39
N MET A 280 -16.45 -7.77 8.23
CA MET A 280 -15.74 -6.74 7.45
C MET A 280 -15.64 -5.42 8.21
N ARG A 281 -16.70 -4.94 8.84
CA ARG A 281 -16.65 -3.73 9.67
C ARG A 281 -15.62 -3.87 10.79
N GLN A 282 -15.64 -4.99 11.52
CA GLN A 282 -14.71 -5.21 12.61
C GLN A 282 -13.27 -5.34 12.11
N TYR A 283 -13.05 -5.97 10.94
CA TYR A 283 -11.73 -6.08 10.33
C TYR A 283 -11.18 -4.70 9.93
N LEU A 284 -11.97 -3.86 9.28
CA LEU A 284 -11.59 -2.49 8.91
C LEU A 284 -11.28 -1.63 10.13
N GLN A 285 -12.07 -1.73 11.20
CA GLN A 285 -11.80 -1.08 12.47
C GLN A 285 -10.50 -1.55 13.11
N HIS A 286 -10.20 -2.86 13.01
CA HIS A 286 -8.92 -3.42 13.45
C HIS A 286 -7.75 -2.82 12.67
N CYS A 287 -7.82 -2.79 11.33
CA CYS A 287 -6.78 -2.19 10.49
C CYS A 287 -6.59 -0.70 10.81
N ALA A 288 -7.67 0.06 10.98
CA ALA A 288 -7.60 1.48 11.34
C ALA A 288 -6.87 1.69 12.69
N ASP A 289 -7.15 0.86 13.70
CA ASP A 289 -6.45 0.91 14.99
C ASP A 289 -4.94 0.64 14.85
N GLN A 290 -4.54 -0.28 13.96
CA GLN A 290 -3.13 -0.51 13.66
C GLN A 290 -2.49 0.74 13.01
N HIS A 291 -3.20 1.39 12.09
CA HIS A 291 -2.70 2.61 11.45
C HIS A 291 -2.62 3.79 12.41
N PHE A 292 -3.59 3.96 13.30
CA PHE A 292 -3.50 4.95 14.38
C PHE A 292 -2.26 4.71 15.25
N ALA A 293 -1.99 3.47 15.64
CA ALA A 293 -0.80 3.14 16.42
C ALA A 293 0.50 3.45 15.65
N LYS A 294 0.60 3.12 14.35
CA LYS A 294 1.75 3.46 13.48
C LYS A 294 1.95 4.98 13.37
N LEU A 295 0.86 5.75 13.40
CA LEU A 295 0.88 7.22 13.41
C LEU A 295 1.14 7.81 14.81
N GLY A 296 1.27 6.98 15.86
CA GLY A 296 1.41 7.43 17.24
C GLY A 296 0.16 8.12 17.78
N LEU A 297 -1.00 7.75 17.26
CA LEU A 297 -2.31 8.17 17.72
C LEU A 297 -2.96 7.11 18.62
N PRO A 298 -3.80 7.49 19.60
CA PRO A 298 -4.62 6.54 20.35
C PRO A 298 -5.51 5.71 19.42
N GLN A 299 -5.60 4.42 19.70
CA GLN A 299 -6.57 3.54 19.05
C GLN A 299 -8.00 3.96 19.41
N ARG A 300 -8.95 3.77 18.49
CA ARG A 300 -10.34 4.26 18.65
C ARG A 300 -11.35 3.14 18.90
N TYR A 301 -11.13 1.98 18.27
CA TYR A 301 -12.14 0.91 18.24
C TYR A 301 -11.83 -0.22 19.22
N HIS A 302 -10.57 -0.51 19.49
CA HIS A 302 -10.08 -1.56 20.40
C HIS A 302 -10.66 -2.95 20.08
N VAL A 303 -10.78 -3.28 18.80
CA VAL A 303 -11.33 -4.54 18.32
C VAL A 303 -10.22 -5.50 17.88
N ARG A 304 -10.49 -6.81 17.98
CA ARG A 304 -9.60 -7.85 17.46
C ARG A 304 -9.94 -8.17 16.00
N ASN A 305 -8.94 -8.69 15.27
CA ASN A 305 -9.16 -9.22 13.93
C ASN A 305 -10.20 -10.36 13.99
N PRO A 306 -11.35 -10.25 13.28
CA PRO A 306 -12.38 -11.29 13.28
C PRO A 306 -12.13 -12.38 12.23
N LEU A 307 -11.12 -12.23 11.37
CA LEU A 307 -10.86 -13.06 10.20
C LEU A 307 -9.63 -13.96 10.46
N PRO A 308 -9.81 -15.23 10.90
CA PRO A 308 -8.68 -16.09 11.27
C PRO A 308 -7.69 -16.34 10.13
N PHE A 309 -8.16 -16.33 8.90
CA PHE A 309 -7.32 -16.50 7.71
C PHE A 309 -6.42 -15.29 7.43
N MET A 310 -6.74 -14.11 7.98
CA MET A 310 -5.89 -12.93 7.91
C MET A 310 -4.83 -12.90 9.02
N GLU A 311 -5.06 -13.54 10.17
CA GLU A 311 -4.04 -13.65 11.24
C GLU A 311 -2.76 -14.35 10.76
N LEU A 312 -2.89 -15.32 9.86
CA LEU A 312 -1.73 -16.00 9.26
C LEU A 312 -0.89 -15.07 8.37
N GLN A 313 -1.49 -14.07 7.77
CA GLN A 313 -0.77 -13.07 6.96
C GLN A 313 -0.05 -12.08 7.88
N ASP A 314 -0.69 -11.64 8.96
CA ASP A 314 -0.07 -10.79 9.97
C ASP A 314 1.18 -11.45 10.58
N VAL A 315 1.15 -12.78 10.82
CA VAL A 315 2.31 -13.55 11.29
C VAL A 315 3.41 -13.63 10.23
N GLN A 316 3.07 -13.77 8.94
CA GLN A 316 4.07 -13.77 7.86
C GLN A 316 4.73 -12.41 7.71
N GLU A 317 4.00 -11.31 7.84
CA GLU A 317 4.58 -9.96 7.91
C GLU A 317 5.57 -9.83 9.07
N LEU A 318 5.20 -10.27 10.27
CA LEU A 318 6.07 -10.25 11.43
C LEU A 318 7.32 -11.12 11.22
N THR A 319 7.19 -12.31 10.65
CA THR A 319 8.31 -13.22 10.37
C THR A 319 9.26 -12.60 9.35
N ASN A 320 8.75 -12.06 8.26
CA ASN A 320 9.54 -11.36 7.26
C ASN A 320 10.25 -10.13 7.84
N PHE A 321 9.60 -9.39 8.73
CA PHE A 321 10.20 -8.25 9.44
C PHE A 321 11.33 -8.69 10.37
N PHE A 322 11.16 -9.78 11.11
CA PHE A 322 12.20 -10.30 12.02
C PHE A 322 13.37 -10.94 11.26
N GLU A 323 13.11 -11.67 10.19
CA GLU A 323 14.17 -12.23 9.33
C GLU A 323 15.02 -11.14 8.68
N ARG A 324 14.41 -10.02 8.26
CA ARG A 324 15.13 -8.83 7.77
C ARG A 324 16.03 -8.21 8.82
N ARG A 325 15.60 -8.11 10.08
CA ARG A 325 16.43 -7.63 11.19
C ARG A 325 17.61 -8.56 11.47
N VAL A 326 17.41 -9.87 11.44
CA VAL A 326 18.46 -10.86 11.67
C VAL A 326 19.50 -10.83 10.55
N SER A 327 19.09 -10.72 9.29
CA SER A 327 20.03 -10.59 8.16
C SER A 327 20.81 -9.26 8.17
N ALA A 328 20.21 -8.16 8.61
CA ALA A 328 20.92 -6.89 8.81
C ALA A 328 21.94 -6.96 9.95
N TYR A 329 21.69 -7.76 11.00
CA TYR A 329 22.66 -8.00 12.08
C TYR A 329 23.82 -8.90 11.64
N GLN A 330 23.59 -9.86 10.73
CA GLN A 330 24.66 -10.75 10.21
C GLN A 330 25.63 -10.04 9.29
N VAL A 331 25.24 -8.96 8.62
CA VAL A 331 26.16 -8.13 7.79
C VAL A 331 27.07 -7.24 8.65
N GLY A 332 26.76 -7.06 9.95
CA GLY A 332 27.60 -6.32 10.91
C GLY A 332 28.78 -7.09 11.50
N VAL A 333 28.91 -8.40 11.21
CA VAL A 333 30.05 -9.23 11.64
C VAL A 333 30.93 -9.53 10.41
N SER A 334 31.57 -8.51 9.84
CA SER A 334 32.68 -8.68 8.94
C SER A 334 33.96 -8.85 9.75
N GLY A 335 34.36 -10.10 10.00
CA GLY A 335 35.74 -10.39 10.39
C GLY A 335 36.66 -10.06 9.22
N GLU A 336 37.80 -9.39 9.48
CA GLU A 336 38.87 -9.26 8.51
C GLU A 336 39.33 -10.63 8.09
N VAL A 337 39.18 -10.96 6.81
CA VAL A 337 39.85 -12.10 6.20
C VAL A 337 41.22 -11.61 5.79
N ALA A 338 42.23 -11.85 6.63
CA ALA A 338 43.63 -11.69 6.26
C ALA A 338 43.99 -12.81 5.27
N PHE A 339 44.24 -12.46 4.00
CA PHE A 339 44.89 -13.34 3.06
C PHE A 339 46.39 -13.32 3.33
N ASP A 340 46.88 -14.36 3.93
CA ASP A 340 48.34 -14.59 4.06
C ASP A 340 48.86 -15.01 2.69
N HIS A 341 49.57 -14.11 2.04
CA HIS A 341 50.31 -14.43 0.81
C HIS A 341 51.64 -15.05 1.18
N ALA A 342 51.68 -16.37 1.26
CA ALA A 342 52.87 -17.16 1.17
C ALA A 342 52.72 -18.10 -0.04
N PHE A 343 53.22 -17.64 -1.21
CA PHE A 343 54.04 -18.42 -2.19
C PHE A 343 54.37 -17.49 -3.35
#